data_7af0f10512022741ba756770e0294ef5
#
_entry.id   7af0f10512022741ba756770e0294ef5
#
_cell.length_a   1.000
_cell.length_b   1.000
_cell.length_c   1.000
_cell.angle_alpha   90.00
_cell.angle_beta   90.00
_cell.angle_gamma   90.00
#
_symmetry.space_group_name_H-M   'P 1'
#
loop_
_entity.id
_entity.type
_entity.pdbx_description
1 polymer ?
#
loop_
_entity_poly.entity_id
_entity_poly.type
_entity_poly.pdbx_seq_one_letter_code
_entity_poly.pdbx_strand_id
1 'polypeptide(L)'
;MRPSDRIIHKAAWLYYAHGLRQDEVARALSISRASVAMYLRRARETGIVTISTSAQLFADDVLARKLEDAFGLEAVWVVPAGRSPDDPNADVPVVGASVFTSLVEAGNRIGVAWGRTVYTIADLMSYADLQGVTVVQLCGNLGAPYSYRPDQCTMEIARRLNAQGLNFYAPLVLSSEALATALRDEPVIRDQMDGISSCDLALFSPGTVDAGSHIVACGALDPSELEALRQAGAAGVVAGRVIDANGRSLDCDYNRRLISADLDSIKAIPKRLVVAQEPSKLEALRAVIAGGLCSHLVLGAELASQLLETAMGER
;
A
#
# COMPACT_ATOMS: atom_id res chain seq x y z
N MET A 1 9.58 -26.34 13.03
CA MET A 1 9.56 -25.38 14.16
C MET A 1 10.71 -25.73 15.10
N ARG A 2 11.67 -24.81 15.28
CA ARG A 2 12.83 -25.03 16.16
C ARG A 2 12.37 -25.14 17.63
N PRO A 3 13.05 -25.86 18.52
CA PRO A 3 12.66 -25.93 19.94
C PRO A 3 12.52 -24.56 20.60
N SER A 4 13.32 -23.57 20.17
CA SER A 4 13.23 -22.17 20.61
C SER A 4 11.91 -21.50 20.23
N ASP A 5 11.31 -21.87 19.09
CA ASP A 5 10.09 -21.22 18.59
C ASP A 5 8.86 -21.69 19.40
N ARG A 6 8.89 -22.93 19.89
CA ARG A 6 7.82 -23.47 20.73
C ARG A 6 7.63 -22.73 22.05
N ILE A 7 8.74 -22.36 22.71
CA ILE A 7 8.65 -21.66 23.99
C ILE A 7 8.20 -20.20 23.79
N ILE A 8 8.62 -19.57 22.68
CA ILE A 8 8.18 -18.23 22.29
C ILE A 8 6.67 -18.24 22.02
N HIS A 9 6.18 -19.20 21.24
CA HIS A 9 4.75 -19.40 20.98
C HIS A 9 3.96 -19.59 22.29
N LYS A 10 4.43 -20.45 23.17
CA LYS A 10 3.75 -20.75 24.43
C LYS A 10 3.72 -19.56 25.38
N ALA A 11 4.81 -18.79 25.45
CA ALA A 11 4.88 -17.55 26.23
C ALA A 11 3.90 -16.49 25.68
N ALA A 12 3.89 -16.32 24.38
CA ALA A 12 2.99 -15.40 23.71
C ALA A 12 1.51 -15.79 23.92
N TRP A 13 1.18 -17.06 23.76
CA TRP A 13 -0.18 -17.55 23.95
C TRP A 13 -0.69 -17.36 25.40
N LEU A 14 0.13 -17.69 26.39
CA LEU A 14 -0.22 -17.50 27.81
C LEU A 14 -0.43 -16.02 28.15
N TYR A 15 0.38 -15.13 27.58
CA TYR A 15 0.30 -13.70 27.85
C TYR A 15 -0.87 -13.04 27.11
N TYR A 16 -0.95 -13.21 25.77
CA TYR A 16 -1.93 -12.48 24.94
C TYR A 16 -3.31 -13.15 24.90
N ALA A 17 -3.38 -14.48 24.86
CA ALA A 17 -4.66 -15.19 24.78
C ALA A 17 -5.27 -15.50 26.15
N HIS A 18 -4.45 -15.80 27.16
CA HIS A 18 -4.93 -16.11 28.50
C HIS A 18 -4.85 -14.93 29.49
N GLY A 19 -4.27 -13.79 29.08
CA GLY A 19 -4.18 -12.59 29.92
C GLY A 19 -3.28 -12.72 31.14
N LEU A 20 -2.39 -13.73 31.19
CA LEU A 20 -1.47 -13.93 32.31
C LEU A 20 -0.44 -12.81 32.36
N ARG A 21 -0.09 -12.34 33.55
CA ARG A 21 0.99 -11.38 33.74
C ARG A 21 2.35 -12.05 33.50
N GLN A 22 3.37 -11.25 33.16
CA GLN A 22 4.71 -11.79 32.85
C GLN A 22 5.31 -12.66 33.94
N ASP A 23 5.04 -12.35 35.19
CA ASP A 23 5.48 -13.17 36.34
C ASP A 23 4.73 -14.52 36.44
N GLU A 24 3.48 -14.57 36.05
CA GLU A 24 2.67 -15.80 35.98
C GLU A 24 3.12 -16.67 34.80
N VAL A 25 3.41 -16.09 33.65
CA VAL A 25 3.99 -16.79 32.49
C VAL A 25 5.37 -17.34 32.83
N ALA A 26 6.20 -16.56 33.54
CA ALA A 26 7.52 -17.00 34.00
C ALA A 26 7.44 -18.25 34.89
N ARG A 27 6.52 -18.27 35.85
CA ARG A 27 6.24 -19.42 36.72
C ARG A 27 5.72 -20.62 35.91
N ALA A 28 4.75 -20.41 35.05
CA ALA A 28 4.15 -21.47 34.23
C ALA A 28 5.14 -22.16 33.27
N LEU A 29 6.14 -21.42 32.80
CA LEU A 29 7.16 -21.92 31.87
C LEU A 29 8.50 -22.27 32.56
N SER A 30 8.61 -22.05 33.88
CA SER A 30 9.85 -22.25 34.65
C SER A 30 11.04 -21.47 34.07
N ILE A 31 10.83 -20.22 33.69
CA ILE A 31 11.84 -19.30 33.16
C ILE A 31 11.83 -17.96 33.90
N SER A 32 12.84 -17.10 33.65
CA SER A 32 12.88 -15.78 34.27
C SER A 32 11.87 -14.83 33.62
N ARG A 33 11.39 -13.81 34.37
CA ARG A 33 10.55 -12.74 33.85
C ARG A 33 11.25 -11.98 32.71
N ALA A 34 12.58 -11.80 32.80
CA ALA A 34 13.38 -11.19 31.72
C ALA A 34 13.32 -12.02 30.43
N SER A 35 13.36 -13.37 30.55
CA SER A 35 13.20 -14.27 29.41
C SER A 35 11.81 -14.16 28.80
N VAL A 36 10.75 -14.02 29.61
CA VAL A 36 9.39 -13.81 29.12
C VAL A 36 9.31 -12.50 28.30
N ALA A 37 9.82 -11.39 28.84
CA ALA A 37 9.83 -10.11 28.14
C ALA A 37 10.56 -10.18 26.79
N MET A 38 11.70 -10.87 26.77
CA MET A 38 12.46 -11.12 25.54
C MET A 38 11.66 -12.00 24.54
N TYR A 39 10.99 -13.05 24.99
CA TYR A 39 10.19 -13.91 24.12
C TYR A 39 8.95 -13.21 23.56
N LEU A 40 8.28 -12.38 24.36
CA LEU A 40 7.13 -11.59 23.90
C LEU A 40 7.55 -10.54 22.84
N ARG A 41 8.71 -9.91 23.02
CA ARG A 41 9.29 -9.02 22.02
C ARG A 41 9.58 -9.77 20.72
N ARG A 42 10.28 -10.91 20.83
CA ARG A 42 10.62 -11.74 19.67
C ARG A 42 9.38 -12.31 18.98
N ALA A 43 8.32 -12.66 19.72
CA ALA A 43 7.06 -13.10 19.13
C ALA A 43 6.41 -12.03 18.24
N ARG A 44 6.53 -10.75 18.59
CA ARG A 44 6.09 -9.62 17.73
C ARG A 44 7.02 -9.41 16.54
N GLU A 45 8.34 -9.39 16.78
CA GLU A 45 9.35 -9.22 15.73
C GLU A 45 9.31 -10.31 14.65
N THR A 46 8.91 -11.54 15.02
CA THR A 46 8.82 -12.68 14.11
C THR A 46 7.42 -12.97 13.59
N GLY A 47 6.44 -12.09 13.87
CA GLY A 47 5.06 -12.26 13.40
C GLY A 47 4.26 -13.39 14.06
N ILE A 48 4.79 -14.03 15.12
CA ILE A 48 4.04 -15.03 15.91
C ILE A 48 2.85 -14.38 16.61
N VAL A 49 2.96 -13.09 16.92
CA VAL A 49 1.89 -12.25 17.47
C VAL A 49 1.76 -11.01 16.61
N THR A 50 0.59 -10.81 16.06
CA THR A 50 0.18 -9.56 15.42
C THR A 50 -0.77 -8.83 16.35
N ILE A 51 -0.46 -7.58 16.70
CA ILE A 51 -1.35 -6.72 17.49
C ILE A 51 -1.98 -5.73 16.51
N SER A 52 -3.30 -5.83 16.32
CA SER A 52 -4.08 -4.87 15.56
C SER A 52 -4.86 -3.97 16.51
N THR A 53 -4.95 -2.69 16.16
CA THR A 53 -5.80 -1.71 16.83
C THR A 53 -7.00 -1.41 15.93
N SER A 54 -8.10 -0.89 16.52
CA SER A 54 -9.23 -0.44 15.72
C SER A 54 -8.81 0.73 14.82
N ALA A 55 -9.06 0.62 13.52
CA ALA A 55 -8.83 1.71 12.57
C ALA A 55 -9.59 3.00 12.97
N GLN A 56 -10.73 2.87 13.63
CA GLN A 56 -11.55 3.98 14.11
C GLN A 56 -10.80 4.92 15.07
N LEU A 57 -9.87 4.39 15.89
CA LEU A 57 -9.09 5.23 16.82
C LEU A 57 -8.22 6.27 16.12
N PHE A 58 -7.78 5.98 14.90
CA PHE A 58 -6.99 6.92 14.08
C PHE A 58 -7.88 7.87 13.27
N ALA A 59 -9.09 7.44 12.88
CA ALA A 59 -10.06 8.28 12.18
C ALA A 59 -10.61 9.43 13.05
N ASP A 60 -10.64 9.26 14.36
CA ASP A 60 -11.12 10.28 15.32
C ASP A 60 -10.06 11.36 15.65
N ASP A 61 -8.87 11.29 15.03
CA ASP A 61 -7.82 12.30 15.24
C ASP A 61 -8.23 13.65 14.62
N VAL A 62 -7.94 14.72 15.35
CA VAL A 62 -8.26 16.09 14.89
C VAL A 62 -7.55 16.44 13.58
N LEU A 63 -6.33 15.93 13.39
CA LEU A 63 -5.56 16.15 12.17
C LEU A 63 -6.18 15.44 10.98
N ALA A 64 -6.71 14.22 11.18
CA ALA A 64 -7.43 13.47 10.17
C ALA A 64 -8.65 14.25 9.65
N ARG A 65 -9.49 14.77 10.55
CA ARG A 65 -10.67 15.59 10.18
C ARG A 65 -10.30 16.86 9.41
N LYS A 66 -9.21 17.54 9.83
CA LYS A 66 -8.73 18.72 9.09
C LYS A 66 -8.29 18.39 7.67
N LEU A 67 -7.69 17.21 7.46
CA LEU A 67 -7.30 16.75 6.12
C LEU A 67 -8.52 16.36 5.29
N GLU A 68 -9.52 15.69 5.89
CA GLU A 68 -10.79 15.40 5.23
C GLU A 68 -11.46 16.68 4.72
N ASP A 69 -11.59 17.68 5.59
CA ASP A 69 -12.20 18.98 5.26
C ASP A 69 -11.39 19.76 4.22
N ALA A 70 -10.06 19.75 4.34
CA ALA A 70 -9.19 20.56 3.47
C ALA A 70 -9.14 20.01 2.03
N PHE A 71 -9.19 18.68 1.87
CA PHE A 71 -9.00 18.02 0.60
C PHE A 71 -10.24 17.28 0.07
N GLY A 72 -11.38 17.33 0.79
CA GLY A 72 -12.61 16.65 0.39
C GLY A 72 -12.51 15.12 0.38
N LEU A 73 -11.70 14.55 1.28
CA LEU A 73 -11.52 13.11 1.39
C LEU A 73 -12.67 12.49 2.20
N GLU A 74 -13.05 11.26 1.87
CA GLU A 74 -14.13 10.54 2.57
C GLU A 74 -13.70 10.06 3.96
N ALA A 75 -12.43 9.62 4.09
CA ALA A 75 -11.88 9.21 5.38
C ALA A 75 -10.35 9.31 5.38
N VAL A 76 -9.79 9.75 6.50
CA VAL A 76 -8.35 9.84 6.73
C VAL A 76 -7.97 9.18 8.06
N TRP A 77 -6.90 8.40 8.05
CA TRP A 77 -6.31 7.80 9.24
C TRP A 77 -4.87 8.30 9.40
N VAL A 78 -4.66 9.11 10.41
CA VAL A 78 -3.33 9.61 10.76
C VAL A 78 -2.70 8.69 11.80
N VAL A 79 -1.58 8.07 11.43
CA VAL A 79 -0.88 7.11 12.27
C VAL A 79 0.20 7.85 13.07
N PRO A 80 0.13 7.84 14.41
CA PRO A 80 1.16 8.46 15.25
C PRO A 80 2.54 7.86 14.99
N ALA A 81 3.59 8.65 15.20
CA ALA A 81 4.95 8.13 15.10
C ALA A 81 5.17 6.95 16.04
N GLY A 82 5.68 5.86 15.50
CA GLY A 82 6.01 4.66 16.25
C GLY A 82 7.15 4.87 17.24
N ARG A 83 7.36 3.92 18.14
CA ARG A 83 8.43 4.00 19.16
C ARG A 83 9.82 3.65 18.63
N SER A 84 9.94 3.18 17.40
CA SER A 84 11.22 2.86 16.78
C SER A 84 11.86 4.14 16.23
N PRO A 85 13.03 4.57 16.74
CA PRO A 85 13.73 5.72 16.18
C PRO A 85 14.21 5.49 14.73
N ASP A 86 14.46 4.23 14.37
CA ASP A 86 14.99 3.86 13.06
C ASP A 86 13.89 3.85 11.97
N ASP A 87 12.65 3.62 12.35
CA ASP A 87 11.49 3.71 11.44
C ASP A 87 10.24 4.19 12.21
N PRO A 88 10.07 5.50 12.34
CA PRO A 88 8.92 6.08 13.04
C PRO A 88 7.57 5.83 12.34
N ASN A 89 7.59 5.43 11.08
CA ASN A 89 6.40 5.18 10.27
C ASN A 89 6.11 3.67 10.07
N ALA A 90 6.79 2.78 10.80
CA ALA A 90 6.62 1.33 10.69
C ALA A 90 5.18 0.85 10.94
N ASP A 91 4.39 1.60 11.71
CA ASP A 91 3.00 1.26 12.03
C ASP A 91 2.02 1.67 10.91
N VAL A 92 2.40 2.51 9.94
CA VAL A 92 1.53 2.95 8.84
C VAL A 92 1.01 1.78 7.99
N PRO A 93 1.84 0.83 7.54
CA PRO A 93 1.34 -0.34 6.82
C PRO A 93 0.46 -1.26 7.69
N VAL A 94 0.67 -1.31 9.00
CA VAL A 94 -0.15 -2.11 9.94
C VAL A 94 -1.57 -1.55 9.98
N VAL A 95 -1.70 -0.23 10.15
CA VAL A 95 -3.00 0.46 10.11
C VAL A 95 -3.59 0.37 8.71
N GLY A 96 -2.77 0.53 7.66
CA GLY A 96 -3.18 0.35 6.27
C GLY A 96 -3.80 -1.02 6.00
N ALA A 97 -3.22 -2.09 6.53
CA ALA A 97 -3.76 -3.45 6.42
C ALA A 97 -5.12 -3.61 7.14
N SER A 98 -5.25 -3.02 8.34
CA SER A 98 -6.50 -3.02 9.10
C SER A 98 -7.61 -2.24 8.39
N VAL A 99 -7.29 -1.02 7.93
CA VAL A 99 -8.23 -0.16 7.16
C VAL A 99 -8.64 -0.86 5.88
N PHE A 100 -7.68 -1.33 5.08
CA PHE A 100 -7.97 -2.04 3.83
C PHE A 100 -8.94 -3.21 4.07
N THR A 101 -8.63 -4.08 5.04
CA THR A 101 -9.49 -5.23 5.36
C THR A 101 -10.89 -4.80 5.78
N SER A 102 -11.03 -3.68 6.50
CA SER A 102 -12.34 -3.16 6.94
C SER A 102 -13.18 -2.56 5.81
N LEU A 103 -12.56 -2.16 4.71
CA LEU A 103 -13.22 -1.61 3.53
C LEU A 103 -13.67 -2.68 2.53
N VAL A 104 -13.11 -3.91 2.64
CA VAL A 104 -13.46 -5.02 1.74
C VAL A 104 -14.76 -5.67 2.19
N GLU A 105 -15.65 -5.89 1.23
CA GLU A 105 -16.93 -6.57 1.40
C GLU A 105 -16.98 -7.83 0.53
N ALA A 106 -17.83 -8.79 0.88
CA ALA A 106 -18.04 -10.00 0.07
C ALA A 106 -18.51 -9.61 -1.35
N GLY A 107 -17.97 -10.29 -2.34
CA GLY A 107 -18.26 -10.02 -3.75
C GLY A 107 -17.49 -8.85 -4.36
N ASN A 108 -16.72 -8.09 -3.60
CA ASN A 108 -15.97 -6.96 -4.12
C ASN A 108 -14.93 -7.36 -5.19
N ARG A 109 -14.77 -6.47 -6.16
CA ARG A 109 -13.66 -6.46 -7.10
C ARG A 109 -12.65 -5.40 -6.66
N ILE A 110 -11.40 -5.80 -6.42
CA ILE A 110 -10.38 -4.97 -5.79
C ILE A 110 -9.23 -4.76 -6.75
N GLY A 111 -8.94 -3.51 -7.11
CA GLY A 111 -7.78 -3.14 -7.90
C GLY A 111 -6.55 -2.92 -7.02
N VAL A 112 -5.43 -3.57 -7.33
CA VAL A 112 -4.21 -3.48 -6.53
C VAL A 112 -3.04 -3.03 -7.40
N ALA A 113 -2.34 -1.98 -6.95
CA ALA A 113 -1.06 -1.59 -7.52
C ALA A 113 0.08 -2.44 -6.90
N TRP A 114 1.29 -1.92 -6.87
CA TRP A 114 2.49 -2.64 -6.47
C TRP A 114 3.45 -1.76 -5.67
N GLY A 115 4.49 -2.37 -5.16
CA GLY A 115 5.56 -1.70 -4.44
C GLY A 115 5.64 -2.11 -2.98
N ARG A 116 6.70 -1.64 -2.30
CA ARG A 116 7.02 -2.04 -0.93
C ARG A 116 5.85 -1.85 0.03
N THR A 117 5.22 -0.67 0.04
CA THR A 117 4.10 -0.37 0.95
C THR A 117 2.93 -1.32 0.73
N VAL A 118 2.51 -1.55 -0.52
CA VAL A 118 1.40 -2.45 -0.87
C VAL A 118 1.72 -3.89 -0.48
N TYR A 119 2.94 -4.35 -0.76
CA TYR A 119 3.37 -5.69 -0.38
C TYR A 119 3.42 -5.87 1.15
N THR A 120 3.92 -4.87 1.88
CA THR A 120 3.96 -4.89 3.36
C THR A 120 2.55 -4.94 3.95
N ILE A 121 1.60 -4.18 3.38
CA ILE A 121 0.19 -4.27 3.75
C ILE A 121 -0.33 -5.69 3.54
N ALA A 122 -0.11 -6.27 2.36
CA ALA A 122 -0.52 -7.63 2.04
C ALA A 122 0.04 -8.66 3.02
N ASP A 123 1.33 -8.54 3.38
CA ASP A 123 1.99 -9.45 4.32
C ASP A 123 1.47 -9.31 5.77
N LEU A 124 1.07 -8.11 6.17
CA LEU A 124 0.53 -7.80 7.49
C LEU A 124 -0.97 -8.12 7.65
N MET A 125 -1.70 -8.33 6.56
CA MET A 125 -3.13 -8.66 6.61
C MET A 125 -3.37 -9.96 7.37
N SER A 126 -4.37 -9.96 8.25
CA SER A 126 -4.92 -11.19 8.81
C SER A 126 -5.68 -11.96 7.72
N TYR A 127 -5.71 -13.29 7.85
CA TYR A 127 -6.54 -14.12 6.98
C TYR A 127 -8.03 -13.79 7.20
N ALA A 128 -8.75 -13.60 6.12
CA ALA A 128 -10.20 -13.40 6.11
C ALA A 128 -10.82 -14.25 4.98
N ASP A 129 -11.90 -14.96 5.28
CA ASP A 129 -12.64 -15.75 4.28
C ASP A 129 -13.82 -14.92 3.75
N LEU A 130 -13.56 -14.10 2.75
CA LEU A 130 -14.55 -13.23 2.13
C LEU A 130 -15.01 -13.82 0.79
N GLN A 131 -16.23 -14.32 0.77
CA GLN A 131 -16.78 -15.01 -0.39
C GLN A 131 -16.95 -14.11 -1.62
N GLY A 132 -16.55 -14.62 -2.78
CA GLY A 132 -16.77 -13.98 -4.07
C GLY A 132 -15.85 -12.79 -4.39
N VAL A 133 -14.86 -12.50 -3.53
CA VAL A 133 -13.91 -11.41 -3.77
C VAL A 133 -12.97 -11.77 -4.93
N THR A 134 -12.71 -10.78 -5.78
CA THR A 134 -11.73 -10.86 -6.87
C THR A 134 -10.71 -9.74 -6.74
N VAL A 135 -9.42 -10.09 -6.74
CA VAL A 135 -8.31 -9.12 -6.69
C VAL A 135 -7.66 -9.04 -8.05
N VAL A 136 -7.57 -7.83 -8.62
CA VAL A 136 -7.04 -7.59 -9.97
C VAL A 136 -5.83 -6.65 -9.91
N GLN A 137 -4.83 -6.89 -10.77
CA GLN A 137 -3.74 -5.95 -10.96
C GLN A 137 -4.22 -4.66 -11.63
N LEU A 138 -3.65 -3.52 -11.23
CA LEU A 138 -3.84 -2.24 -11.90
C LEU A 138 -2.81 -1.99 -13.01
N CYS A 139 -1.80 -2.82 -13.16
CA CYS A 139 -0.75 -2.65 -14.18
C CYS A 139 -0.08 -3.98 -14.53
N GLY A 140 0.65 -4.01 -15.63
CA GLY A 140 1.45 -5.13 -16.07
C GLY A 140 2.60 -5.47 -15.11
N ASN A 141 3.31 -6.56 -15.39
CA ASN A 141 4.33 -7.12 -14.51
C ASN A 141 5.73 -6.56 -14.78
N LEU A 142 6.58 -6.68 -13.77
CA LEU A 142 8.00 -6.36 -13.79
C LEU A 142 8.84 -7.64 -13.84
N GLY A 143 10.04 -7.53 -14.43
CA GLY A 143 11.00 -8.63 -14.45
C GLY A 143 11.55 -8.99 -13.06
N ALA A 144 12.00 -10.23 -12.90
CA ALA A 144 12.79 -10.64 -11.73
C ALA A 144 14.20 -10.00 -11.79
N PRO A 145 14.90 -9.78 -10.65
CA PRO A 145 14.62 -10.33 -9.31
C PRO A 145 13.97 -9.33 -8.33
N TYR A 146 12.97 -8.60 -8.74
CA TYR A 146 12.33 -7.59 -7.91
C TYR A 146 11.31 -8.18 -6.93
N SER A 147 11.34 -7.81 -5.64
CA SER A 147 10.60 -8.49 -4.56
C SER A 147 9.18 -7.97 -4.31
N TYR A 148 8.79 -6.85 -4.91
CA TYR A 148 7.49 -6.21 -4.66
C TYR A 148 6.70 -6.05 -5.95
N ARG A 149 6.75 -7.09 -6.81
CA ARG A 149 6.11 -7.08 -8.12
C ARG A 149 4.59 -7.01 -8.06
N PRO A 150 3.94 -6.49 -9.10
CA PRO A 150 2.48 -6.41 -9.18
C PRO A 150 1.78 -7.75 -8.96
N ASP A 151 2.28 -8.84 -9.60
CA ASP A 151 1.74 -10.19 -9.44
C ASP A 151 1.84 -10.69 -7.99
N GLN A 152 2.95 -10.43 -7.30
CA GLN A 152 3.13 -10.83 -5.90
C GLN A 152 2.18 -10.08 -4.95
N CYS A 153 2.03 -8.75 -5.11
CA CYS A 153 1.11 -7.96 -4.31
C CYS A 153 -0.33 -8.46 -4.48
N THR A 154 -0.76 -8.67 -5.72
CA THR A 154 -2.11 -9.14 -6.05
C THR A 154 -2.38 -10.53 -5.48
N MET A 155 -1.47 -11.48 -5.67
CA MET A 155 -1.66 -12.85 -5.22
C MET A 155 -1.57 -12.99 -3.70
N GLU A 156 -0.73 -12.20 -3.02
CA GLU A 156 -0.66 -12.24 -1.56
C GLU A 156 -1.96 -11.69 -0.93
N ILE A 157 -2.50 -10.57 -1.44
CA ILE A 157 -3.80 -10.06 -0.98
C ILE A 157 -4.91 -11.07 -1.27
N ALA A 158 -4.96 -11.66 -2.47
CA ALA A 158 -5.94 -12.67 -2.81
C ALA A 158 -5.86 -13.89 -1.86
N ARG A 159 -4.66 -14.34 -1.54
CA ARG A 159 -4.41 -15.42 -0.58
C ARG A 159 -4.93 -15.08 0.83
N ARG A 160 -4.70 -13.84 1.30
CA ARG A 160 -5.16 -13.38 2.63
C ARG A 160 -6.68 -13.27 2.72
N LEU A 161 -7.34 -12.96 1.61
CA LEU A 161 -8.80 -12.79 1.55
C LEU A 161 -9.55 -14.08 1.14
N ASN A 162 -8.83 -15.19 0.88
CA ASN A 162 -9.38 -16.39 0.22
C ASN A 162 -10.11 -16.06 -1.10
N ALA A 163 -9.54 -15.15 -1.87
CA ALA A 163 -10.11 -14.54 -3.07
C ALA A 163 -9.49 -15.08 -4.36
N GLN A 164 -10.15 -14.84 -5.48
CA GLN A 164 -9.56 -15.07 -6.81
C GLN A 164 -8.60 -13.93 -7.16
N GLY A 165 -7.35 -14.25 -7.54
CA GLY A 165 -6.38 -13.30 -8.06
C GLY A 165 -6.35 -13.31 -9.59
N LEU A 166 -6.44 -12.14 -10.22
CA LEU A 166 -6.33 -11.96 -11.67
C LEU A 166 -5.11 -11.11 -12.01
N ASN A 167 -4.10 -11.75 -12.60
CA ASN A 167 -2.86 -11.09 -13.00
C ASN A 167 -2.90 -10.64 -14.46
N PHE A 168 -2.28 -9.50 -14.76
CA PHE A 168 -1.94 -9.13 -16.13
C PHE A 168 -0.77 -9.97 -16.63
N TYR A 169 -0.97 -10.69 -17.73
CA TYR A 169 0.09 -11.44 -18.41
C TYR A 169 0.81 -10.58 -19.46
N ALA A 170 1.17 -9.37 -19.08
CA ALA A 170 1.87 -8.41 -19.91
C ALA A 170 2.98 -7.71 -19.10
N PRO A 171 4.10 -7.31 -19.72
CA PRO A 171 5.07 -6.42 -19.09
C PRO A 171 4.45 -5.07 -18.74
N LEU A 172 4.94 -4.41 -17.67
CA LEU A 172 4.54 -3.05 -17.33
C LEU A 172 4.95 -2.05 -18.41
N VAL A 173 6.18 -2.14 -18.90
CA VAL A 173 6.77 -1.22 -19.88
C VAL A 173 7.17 -2.01 -21.12
N LEU A 174 6.73 -1.56 -22.29
CA LEU A 174 7.10 -2.11 -23.59
C LEU A 174 8.23 -1.29 -24.22
N SER A 175 8.90 -1.90 -25.19
CA SER A 175 10.03 -1.25 -25.92
C SER A 175 9.60 -0.13 -26.86
N SER A 176 8.31 -0.05 -27.22
CA SER A 176 7.75 1.01 -28.07
C SER A 176 6.27 1.25 -27.81
N GLU A 177 5.80 2.46 -28.12
CA GLU A 177 4.38 2.82 -28.09
C GLU A 177 3.54 1.93 -29.01
N ALA A 178 4.04 1.65 -30.22
CA ALA A 178 3.33 0.80 -31.18
C ALA A 178 3.06 -0.61 -30.62
N LEU A 179 4.06 -1.19 -29.95
CA LEU A 179 3.91 -2.50 -29.31
C LEU A 179 2.94 -2.44 -28.11
N ALA A 180 3.02 -1.37 -27.32
CA ALA A 180 2.10 -1.18 -26.20
C ALA A 180 0.65 -1.02 -26.67
N THR A 181 0.43 -0.27 -27.76
CA THR A 181 -0.89 -0.10 -28.38
C THR A 181 -1.42 -1.45 -28.90
N ALA A 182 -0.62 -2.16 -29.69
CA ALA A 182 -1.02 -3.48 -30.19
C ALA A 182 -1.37 -4.47 -29.08
N LEU A 183 -0.59 -4.46 -27.96
CA LEU A 183 -0.87 -5.36 -26.83
C LEU A 183 -2.13 -4.93 -26.07
N ARG A 184 -2.41 -3.64 -25.92
CA ARG A 184 -3.66 -3.16 -25.31
C ARG A 184 -4.89 -3.54 -26.14
N ASP A 185 -4.74 -3.68 -27.45
CA ASP A 185 -5.81 -4.07 -28.36
C ASP A 185 -6.09 -5.59 -28.36
N GLU A 186 -5.19 -6.39 -27.78
CA GLU A 186 -5.44 -7.83 -27.60
C GLU A 186 -6.65 -8.05 -26.68
N PRO A 187 -7.63 -8.89 -27.08
CA PRO A 187 -8.89 -9.03 -26.35
C PRO A 187 -8.72 -9.32 -24.87
N VAL A 188 -7.81 -10.24 -24.50
CA VAL A 188 -7.58 -10.62 -23.09
C VAL A 188 -7.01 -9.46 -22.25
N ILE A 189 -6.17 -8.62 -22.82
CA ILE A 189 -5.58 -7.47 -22.13
C ILE A 189 -6.61 -6.34 -22.05
N ARG A 190 -7.30 -6.06 -23.13
CA ARG A 190 -8.36 -5.04 -23.18
C ARG A 190 -9.46 -5.34 -22.16
N ASP A 191 -9.99 -6.57 -22.13
CA ASP A 191 -11.03 -6.98 -21.20
C ASP A 191 -10.58 -6.81 -19.72
N GLN A 192 -9.30 -7.07 -19.42
CA GLN A 192 -8.74 -6.85 -18.09
C GLN A 192 -8.64 -5.36 -17.76
N MET A 193 -8.18 -4.53 -18.70
CA MET A 193 -8.07 -3.08 -18.52
C MET A 193 -9.45 -2.42 -18.36
N ASP A 194 -10.41 -2.77 -19.21
CA ASP A 194 -11.79 -2.27 -19.15
C ASP A 194 -12.47 -2.67 -17.82
N GLY A 195 -12.15 -3.84 -17.31
CA GLY A 195 -12.65 -4.34 -16.03
C GLY A 195 -12.12 -3.60 -14.80
N ILE A 196 -11.12 -2.73 -14.92
CA ILE A 196 -10.57 -1.96 -13.78
C ILE A 196 -11.58 -0.94 -13.27
N SER A 197 -12.28 -0.24 -14.16
CA SER A 197 -13.29 0.76 -13.78
C SER A 197 -14.48 0.16 -13.00
N SER A 198 -14.66 -1.16 -13.07
CA SER A 198 -15.70 -1.90 -12.32
C SER A 198 -15.23 -2.37 -10.94
N CYS A 199 -14.03 -1.99 -10.48
CA CYS A 199 -13.59 -2.27 -9.12
C CYS A 199 -14.39 -1.44 -8.10
N ASP A 200 -14.62 -2.02 -6.93
CA ASP A 200 -15.28 -1.37 -5.79
C ASP A 200 -14.28 -0.63 -4.90
N LEU A 201 -13.05 -1.15 -4.86
CA LEU A 201 -11.95 -0.64 -4.04
C LEU A 201 -10.64 -0.70 -4.83
N ALA A 202 -9.82 0.33 -4.71
CA ALA A 202 -8.42 0.31 -5.15
C ALA A 202 -7.48 0.48 -3.96
N LEU A 203 -6.33 -0.21 -3.99
CA LEU A 203 -5.23 -0.05 -3.05
C LEU A 203 -3.95 0.30 -3.80
N PHE A 204 -3.36 1.44 -3.46
CA PHE A 204 -2.04 1.83 -3.97
C PHE A 204 -1.31 2.78 -3.04
N SER A 205 -0.03 2.97 -3.32
CA SER A 205 0.83 3.97 -2.68
C SER A 205 1.44 4.84 -3.78
N PRO A 206 1.47 6.17 -3.64
CA PRO A 206 2.14 7.01 -4.63
C PRO A 206 3.64 6.72 -4.65
N GLY A 207 4.22 6.65 -5.84
CA GLY A 207 5.65 6.61 -6.05
C GLY A 207 6.23 8.01 -6.18
N THR A 208 7.46 8.21 -5.71
CA THR A 208 8.21 9.45 -5.88
C THR A 208 8.86 9.52 -7.25
N VAL A 209 9.30 10.71 -7.63
CA VAL A 209 10.09 10.96 -8.86
C VAL A 209 11.51 11.47 -8.52
N ASP A 210 11.99 11.16 -7.33
CA ASP A 210 13.36 11.45 -6.89
C ASP A 210 14.33 10.31 -7.25
N ALA A 211 15.62 10.48 -6.93
CA ALA A 211 16.66 9.50 -7.22
C ALA A 211 16.45 8.13 -6.53
N GLY A 212 15.68 8.07 -5.45
CA GLY A 212 15.27 6.85 -4.75
C GLY A 212 13.99 6.22 -5.29
N SER A 213 13.46 6.73 -6.39
CA SER A 213 12.20 6.28 -6.97
C SER A 213 12.19 4.79 -7.26
N HIS A 214 11.09 4.17 -6.89
CA HIS A 214 10.84 2.75 -7.03
C HIS A 214 10.80 2.27 -8.50
N ILE A 215 10.34 3.13 -9.44
CA ILE A 215 10.31 2.79 -10.86
C ILE A 215 11.71 2.71 -11.47
N VAL A 216 12.70 3.40 -10.88
CA VAL A 216 14.12 3.26 -11.24
C VAL A 216 14.70 2.01 -10.59
N ALA A 217 14.48 1.82 -9.30
CA ALA A 217 15.01 0.68 -8.56
C ALA A 217 14.56 -0.68 -9.14
N CYS A 218 13.36 -0.75 -9.73
CA CYS A 218 12.85 -1.96 -10.39
C CYS A 218 13.23 -2.07 -11.88
N GLY A 219 13.97 -1.11 -12.43
CA GLY A 219 14.41 -1.11 -13.82
C GLY A 219 13.30 -0.78 -14.85
N ALA A 220 12.18 -0.19 -14.41
CA ALA A 220 11.11 0.25 -15.31
C ALA A 220 11.46 1.55 -16.04
N LEU A 221 12.35 2.35 -15.47
CA LEU A 221 12.81 3.63 -16.02
C LEU A 221 14.28 3.86 -15.66
N ASP A 222 15.06 4.45 -16.57
CA ASP A 222 16.43 4.82 -16.28
C ASP A 222 16.51 6.11 -15.44
N PRO A 223 17.56 6.28 -14.58
CA PRO A 223 17.73 7.51 -13.79
C PRO A 223 17.75 8.79 -14.61
N SER A 224 18.37 8.75 -15.81
CA SER A 224 18.43 9.91 -16.72
C SER A 224 17.06 10.26 -17.34
N GLU A 225 16.27 9.25 -17.65
CA GLU A 225 14.89 9.44 -18.13
C GLU A 225 14.02 10.03 -17.02
N LEU A 226 14.15 9.55 -15.76
CA LEU A 226 13.43 10.10 -14.62
C LEU A 226 13.74 11.58 -14.39
N GLU A 227 15.02 11.97 -14.47
CA GLU A 227 15.40 13.39 -14.33
C GLU A 227 14.80 14.26 -15.45
N ALA A 228 14.78 13.78 -16.69
CA ALA A 228 14.12 14.48 -17.79
C ALA A 228 12.58 14.64 -17.54
N LEU A 229 11.95 13.60 -16.99
CA LEU A 229 10.52 13.67 -16.63
C LEU A 229 10.26 14.66 -15.48
N ARG A 230 11.14 14.75 -14.48
CA ARG A 230 11.07 15.77 -13.42
C ARG A 230 11.12 17.19 -14.00
N GLN A 231 12.05 17.43 -14.93
CA GLN A 231 12.16 18.73 -15.61
C GLN A 231 10.93 19.02 -16.48
N ALA A 232 10.25 18.00 -16.96
CA ALA A 232 8.99 18.10 -17.69
C ALA A 232 7.75 18.25 -16.79
N GLY A 233 7.92 18.31 -15.44
CA GLY A 233 6.83 18.53 -14.50
C GLY A 233 6.25 17.26 -13.85
N ALA A 234 6.98 16.14 -13.88
CA ALA A 234 6.59 14.95 -13.16
C ALA A 234 6.60 15.21 -11.63
N ALA A 235 5.51 14.90 -10.96
CA ALA A 235 5.31 15.08 -9.52
C ALA A 235 5.12 13.75 -8.75
N GLY A 236 4.75 12.67 -9.44
CA GLY A 236 4.53 11.38 -8.80
C GLY A 236 4.28 10.24 -9.78
N VAL A 237 4.05 9.05 -9.21
CA VAL A 237 3.77 7.83 -9.96
C VAL A 237 2.57 7.11 -9.35
N VAL A 238 1.62 6.70 -10.19
CA VAL A 238 0.44 5.90 -9.80
C VAL A 238 0.35 4.66 -10.70
N ALA A 239 0.38 3.47 -10.11
CA ALA A 239 0.35 2.20 -10.85
C ALA A 239 1.37 2.11 -12.00
N GLY A 240 2.56 2.71 -11.81
CA GLY A 240 3.62 2.81 -12.82
C GLY A 240 3.52 4.02 -13.74
N ARG A 241 2.39 4.73 -13.78
CA ARG A 241 2.18 5.91 -14.63
C ARG A 241 2.70 7.18 -13.95
N VAL A 242 3.52 7.95 -14.66
CA VAL A 242 4.01 9.25 -14.21
C VAL A 242 2.90 10.29 -14.33
N ILE A 243 2.72 11.08 -13.28
CA ILE A 243 1.69 12.14 -13.19
C ILE A 243 2.32 13.51 -12.93
N ASP A 244 1.66 14.56 -13.38
CA ASP A 244 1.99 15.96 -13.07
C ASP A 244 1.46 16.37 -11.68
N ALA A 245 1.74 17.61 -11.26
CA ALA A 245 1.30 18.17 -9.98
C ALA A 245 -0.24 18.27 -9.82
N ASN A 246 -0.98 18.21 -10.93
CA ASN A 246 -2.45 18.18 -10.93
C ASN A 246 -3.01 16.75 -10.94
N GLY A 247 -2.14 15.74 -10.83
CA GLY A 247 -2.52 14.33 -10.90
C GLY A 247 -3.00 13.86 -12.26
N ARG A 248 -2.60 14.53 -13.34
CA ARG A 248 -2.88 14.15 -14.72
C ARG A 248 -1.72 13.32 -15.25
N SER A 249 -2.02 12.38 -16.15
CA SER A 249 -0.98 11.62 -16.85
C SER A 249 -0.05 12.57 -17.59
N LEU A 250 1.25 12.52 -17.28
CA LEU A 250 2.23 13.31 -18.02
C LEU A 250 2.31 12.81 -19.47
N ASP A 251 2.23 13.70 -20.44
CA ASP A 251 2.42 13.34 -21.86
C ASP A 251 3.91 13.10 -22.12
N CYS A 252 4.32 11.85 -22.11
CA CYS A 252 5.70 11.43 -22.30
C CYS A 252 5.77 10.05 -22.94
N ASP A 253 6.90 9.76 -23.58
CA ASP A 253 7.16 8.47 -24.24
C ASP A 253 7.01 7.29 -23.26
N TYR A 254 7.52 7.42 -22.05
CA TYR A 254 7.40 6.39 -21.02
C TYR A 254 5.93 6.00 -20.78
N ASN A 255 5.03 6.96 -20.54
CA ASN A 255 3.63 6.67 -20.27
C ASN A 255 2.90 6.06 -21.48
N ARG A 256 3.32 6.38 -22.71
CA ARG A 256 2.73 5.78 -23.93
C ARG A 256 3.11 4.30 -24.10
N ARG A 257 4.23 3.88 -23.50
CA ARG A 257 4.73 2.49 -23.54
C ARG A 257 4.20 1.58 -22.43
N LEU A 258 3.31 2.08 -21.54
CA LEU A 258 2.82 1.32 -20.38
C LEU A 258 1.64 0.40 -20.72
N ILE A 259 1.62 -0.74 -20.06
CA ILE A 259 0.41 -1.52 -19.81
C ILE A 259 0.01 -1.26 -18.35
N SER A 260 -0.89 -0.32 -18.15
CA SER A 260 -1.33 0.13 -16.83
C SER A 260 -2.71 0.78 -16.95
N ALA A 261 -3.50 0.69 -15.89
CA ALA A 261 -4.76 1.42 -15.77
C ALA A 261 -4.58 2.88 -16.19
N ASP A 262 -5.53 3.43 -16.92
CA ASP A 262 -5.62 4.86 -17.06
C ASP A 262 -6.17 5.50 -15.77
N LEU A 263 -5.90 6.79 -15.60
CA LEU A 263 -6.27 7.47 -14.35
C LEU A 263 -7.79 7.66 -14.23
N ASP A 264 -8.52 7.71 -15.33
CA ASP A 264 -9.98 7.87 -15.33
C ASP A 264 -10.65 6.58 -14.88
N SER A 265 -10.12 5.41 -15.28
CA SER A 265 -10.54 4.12 -14.73
C SER A 265 -10.31 4.02 -13.23
N ILE A 266 -9.17 4.50 -12.72
CA ILE A 266 -8.89 4.54 -11.27
C ILE A 266 -9.85 5.52 -10.56
N LYS A 267 -10.12 6.69 -11.12
CA LYS A 267 -11.06 7.67 -10.57
C LYS A 267 -12.50 7.16 -10.48
N ALA A 268 -12.90 6.30 -11.42
CA ALA A 268 -14.22 5.68 -11.43
C ALA A 268 -14.44 4.71 -10.28
N ILE A 269 -13.37 4.19 -9.66
CA ILE A 269 -13.47 3.28 -8.52
C ILE A 269 -13.99 4.05 -7.29
N PRO A 270 -15.08 3.61 -6.65
CA PRO A 270 -15.68 4.34 -5.53
C PRO A 270 -14.72 4.56 -4.38
N LYS A 271 -14.11 3.50 -3.85
CA LYS A 271 -13.17 3.56 -2.72
C LYS A 271 -11.74 3.47 -3.24
N ARG A 272 -10.96 4.54 -3.09
CA ARG A 272 -9.55 4.63 -3.53
C ARG A 272 -8.67 4.84 -2.29
N LEU A 273 -8.20 3.72 -1.71
CA LEU A 273 -7.34 3.74 -0.54
C LEU A 273 -5.89 3.99 -0.95
N VAL A 274 -5.38 5.12 -0.51
CA VAL A 274 -3.98 5.51 -0.65
C VAL A 274 -3.27 5.35 0.68
N VAL A 275 -2.10 4.70 0.68
CA VAL A 275 -1.26 4.57 1.88
C VAL A 275 0.09 5.21 1.61
N ALA A 276 0.45 6.22 2.40
CA ALA A 276 1.69 6.98 2.27
C ALA A 276 2.47 6.98 3.58
N GLN A 277 3.62 6.32 3.58
CA GLN A 277 4.41 6.10 4.78
C GLN A 277 5.50 7.16 4.96
N GLU A 278 6.25 7.48 3.91
CA GLU A 278 7.43 8.33 3.99
C GLU A 278 7.11 9.81 3.72
N PRO A 279 7.72 10.78 4.47
CA PRO A 279 7.57 12.21 4.19
C PRO A 279 7.99 12.63 2.77
N SER A 280 8.93 11.93 2.15
CA SER A 280 9.36 12.16 0.76
C SER A 280 8.23 12.01 -0.27
N LYS A 281 7.11 11.41 0.12
CA LYS A 281 5.93 11.24 -0.75
C LYS A 281 5.01 12.46 -0.80
N LEU A 282 5.31 13.55 -0.10
CA LEU A 282 4.43 14.71 0.01
C LEU A 282 3.98 15.25 -1.35
N GLU A 283 4.92 15.47 -2.29
CA GLU A 283 4.63 16.00 -3.61
C GLU A 283 3.75 15.04 -4.43
N ALA A 284 4.13 13.76 -4.44
CA ALA A 284 3.35 12.72 -5.14
C ALA A 284 1.95 12.54 -4.53
N LEU A 285 1.82 12.62 -3.20
CA LEU A 285 0.53 12.53 -2.51
C LEU A 285 -0.37 13.73 -2.84
N ARG A 286 0.18 14.95 -2.85
CA ARG A 286 -0.55 16.16 -3.29
C ARG A 286 -1.07 16.01 -4.71
N ALA A 287 -0.23 15.54 -5.63
CA ALA A 287 -0.63 15.30 -7.02
C ALA A 287 -1.78 14.26 -7.11
N VAL A 288 -1.68 13.15 -6.35
CA VAL A 288 -2.72 12.12 -6.29
C VAL A 288 -4.05 12.69 -5.77
N ILE A 289 -4.02 13.52 -4.74
CA ILE A 289 -5.22 14.17 -4.18
C ILE A 289 -5.79 15.19 -5.17
N ALA A 290 -4.96 16.07 -5.74
CA ALA A 290 -5.37 17.07 -6.71
C ALA A 290 -6.02 16.43 -7.94
N GLY A 291 -5.53 15.25 -8.36
CA GLY A 291 -6.08 14.47 -9.45
C GLY A 291 -7.39 13.73 -9.12
N GLY A 292 -7.89 13.79 -7.88
CA GLY A 292 -9.07 13.03 -7.45
C GLY A 292 -8.85 11.51 -7.41
N LEU A 293 -7.59 11.08 -7.28
CA LEU A 293 -7.22 9.66 -7.26
C LEU A 293 -7.27 9.05 -5.85
N CYS A 294 -7.56 9.85 -4.82
CA CYS A 294 -7.66 9.43 -3.43
C CYS A 294 -9.05 9.75 -2.89
N SER A 295 -9.69 8.79 -2.20
CA SER A 295 -10.90 9.03 -1.40
C SER A 295 -10.67 8.66 0.07
N HIS A 296 -9.81 7.67 0.32
CA HIS A 296 -9.46 7.16 1.64
C HIS A 296 -7.93 7.20 1.78
N LEU A 297 -7.44 7.76 2.89
CA LEU A 297 -6.01 8.01 3.07
C LEU A 297 -5.51 7.50 4.42
N VAL A 298 -4.44 6.69 4.39
CA VAL A 298 -3.67 6.32 5.59
C VAL A 298 -2.26 6.89 5.47
N LEU A 299 -1.84 7.67 6.45
CA LEU A 299 -0.51 8.29 6.42
C LEU A 299 0.07 8.50 7.82
N GLY A 300 1.40 8.66 7.90
CA GLY A 300 2.09 9.01 9.15
C GLY A 300 1.83 10.45 9.57
N ALA A 301 1.88 10.74 10.88
CA ALA A 301 1.57 12.05 11.46
C ALA A 301 2.46 13.19 10.93
N GLU A 302 3.74 12.93 10.66
CA GLU A 302 4.64 13.92 10.08
C GLU A 302 4.19 14.34 8.67
N LEU A 303 3.96 13.37 7.79
CA LEU A 303 3.47 13.62 6.43
C LEU A 303 2.09 14.30 6.46
N ALA A 304 1.22 13.91 7.41
CA ALA A 304 -0.10 14.53 7.60
C ALA A 304 0.01 16.01 7.95
N SER A 305 0.93 16.38 8.84
CA SER A 305 1.19 17.77 9.23
C SER A 305 1.71 18.58 8.04
N GLN A 306 2.70 18.07 7.33
CA GLN A 306 3.25 18.71 6.13
C GLN A 306 2.17 18.89 5.04
N LEU A 307 1.33 17.88 4.82
CA LEU A 307 0.24 17.95 3.84
C LEU A 307 -0.76 19.05 4.20
N LEU A 308 -1.15 19.17 5.48
CA LEU A 308 -2.07 20.20 5.93
C LEU A 308 -1.47 21.61 5.78
N GLU A 309 -0.18 21.79 6.08
CA GLU A 309 0.51 23.07 5.91
C GLU A 309 0.45 23.58 4.46
N THR A 310 0.58 22.68 3.48
CA THR A 310 0.46 23.06 2.07
C THR A 310 -0.94 23.61 1.71
N ALA A 311 -2.00 23.00 2.27
CA ALA A 311 -3.37 23.48 2.04
C ALA A 311 -3.66 24.85 2.68
N MET A 312 -2.94 25.21 3.75
CA MET A 312 -3.08 26.51 4.43
C MET A 312 -2.26 27.61 3.74
N GLY A 313 -1.14 27.27 3.11
CA GLY A 313 -0.29 28.21 2.39
C GLY A 313 -0.81 28.61 0.99
N GLU A 314 -1.75 27.84 0.44
CA GLU A 314 -2.38 28.09 -0.87
C GLU A 314 -3.70 28.89 -0.76
N ARG A 315 -4.17 29.24 0.44
CA ARG A 315 -5.32 30.12 0.71
C ARG A 315 -4.85 31.53 0.99
#